data_99e8c1b0a29b3ba0a75f2a1810dba406
#
_entry.id   99e8c1b0a29b3ba0a75f2a1810dba406
#
_cell.length_a   1.000
_cell.length_b   1.000
_cell.length_c   1.000
_cell.angle_alpha   90.00
_cell.angle_beta   90.00
_cell.angle_gamma   90.00
#
_symmetry.space_group_name_H-M   'P 1'
#
loop_
_entity.id
_entity.type
_entity.pdbx_description
1 polymer ?
#
loop_
_entity_poly.entity_id
_entity_poly.type
_entity_poly.pdbx_seq_one_letter_code
_entity_poly.pdbx_strand_id
1 'polypeptide(L)'
;MTDYPIVAIMYDFDRTLCTKDMQDYSFIPSLGMTEEEFWRYSNQLGKQQHMDSILAYMFAMVKISHDKNIPLQRKTLVDMGKNVELFSGVYEWFDRITQFGKKYNVLVEHYVISSGMKEIIEGTSISKFFKSIFACEFLYDENGNGIWPKTDVNYTNKTHFVYRIN
;
A
#
# COMPACT_ATOMS: atom_id res chain seq x y z
N MET A 1 -10.90 -34.37 0.34
CA MET A 1 -10.20 -33.08 0.49
C MET A 1 -9.64 -33.06 1.88
N THR A 2 -8.33 -33.01 2.04
CA THR A 2 -7.71 -32.86 3.36
C THR A 2 -7.96 -31.43 3.80
N ASP A 3 -8.82 -31.26 4.80
CA ASP A 3 -9.22 -29.97 5.35
C ASP A 3 -8.10 -29.52 6.32
N TYR A 4 -7.02 -28.97 5.75
CA TYR A 4 -5.95 -28.38 6.57
C TYR A 4 -6.44 -27.06 7.19
N PRO A 5 -6.17 -26.82 8.47
CA PRO A 5 -6.43 -25.53 9.08
C PRO A 5 -5.67 -24.41 8.34
N ILE A 6 -6.31 -23.27 8.17
CA ILE A 6 -5.73 -22.10 7.52
C ILE A 6 -5.28 -21.11 8.60
N VAL A 7 -4.05 -20.64 8.47
CA VAL A 7 -3.55 -19.49 9.24
C VAL A 7 -3.38 -18.33 8.27
N ALA A 8 -4.21 -17.30 8.43
CA ALA A 8 -4.10 -16.05 7.69
C ALA A 8 -3.18 -15.09 8.43
N ILE A 9 -2.06 -14.70 7.82
CA ILE A 9 -1.13 -13.70 8.37
C ILE A 9 -1.40 -12.38 7.64
N MET A 10 -1.77 -11.36 8.41
CA MET A 10 -2.08 -10.03 7.92
C MET A 10 -0.95 -9.06 8.26
N TYR A 11 -0.41 -8.39 7.27
CA TYR A 11 0.70 -7.45 7.40
C TYR A 11 0.23 -6.02 7.21
N ASP A 12 0.71 -5.11 8.02
CA ASP A 12 0.90 -3.72 7.61
C ASP A 12 2.08 -3.67 6.62
N PHE A 13 2.20 -2.60 5.84
CA PHE A 13 3.22 -2.54 4.79
C PHE A 13 4.32 -1.52 5.10
N ASP A 14 3.93 -0.23 5.21
CA ASP A 14 4.88 0.86 5.44
C ASP A 14 5.56 0.72 6.80
N ARG A 15 6.89 0.83 6.82
CA ARG A 15 7.73 0.68 8.03
C ARG A 15 7.55 -0.66 8.76
N THR A 16 6.90 -1.64 8.11
CA THR A 16 6.69 -3.01 8.59
C THR A 16 7.34 -4.03 7.66
N LEU A 17 7.03 -3.98 6.37
CA LEU A 17 7.67 -4.80 5.34
C LEU A 17 8.72 -3.99 4.55
N CYS A 18 8.53 -2.69 4.42
CA CYS A 18 9.49 -1.77 3.80
C CYS A 18 10.01 -0.72 4.79
N THR A 19 11.14 -0.10 4.45
CA THR A 19 11.92 0.73 5.38
C THR A 19 11.37 2.13 5.60
N LYS A 20 10.53 2.63 4.67
CA LYS A 20 9.89 3.96 4.70
C LYS A 20 8.43 3.88 4.32
N ASP A 21 7.75 5.02 4.31
CA ASP A 21 6.45 5.16 3.64
C ASP A 21 6.66 5.00 2.13
N MET A 22 5.84 4.19 1.46
CA MET A 22 6.11 3.77 0.07
C MET A 22 6.15 4.92 -0.93
N GLN A 23 5.46 6.02 -0.64
CA GLN A 23 5.46 7.22 -1.47
C GLN A 23 6.82 7.92 -1.50
N ASP A 24 7.62 7.73 -0.44
CA ASP A 24 8.91 8.40 -0.25
C ASP A 24 9.98 7.88 -1.22
N TYR A 25 9.85 6.64 -1.72
CA TYR A 25 10.87 6.06 -2.60
C TYR A 25 10.89 6.66 -4.01
N SER A 26 9.73 6.93 -4.58
CA SER A 26 9.66 7.34 -5.99
C SER A 26 8.61 8.40 -6.27
N PHE A 27 7.41 8.30 -5.67
CA PHE A 27 6.31 9.21 -6.01
C PHE A 27 6.65 10.65 -5.61
N ILE A 28 7.00 10.89 -4.34
CA ILE A 28 7.32 12.24 -3.86
C ILE A 28 8.52 12.83 -4.60
N PRO A 29 9.65 12.10 -4.80
CA PRO A 29 10.73 12.58 -5.64
C PRO A 29 10.32 12.92 -7.08
N SER A 30 9.41 12.15 -7.68
CA SER A 30 8.92 12.42 -9.04
C SER A 30 8.17 13.75 -9.17
N LEU A 31 7.63 14.26 -8.06
CA LEU A 31 7.02 15.59 -7.99
C LEU A 31 8.03 16.71 -7.83
N GLY A 32 9.34 16.40 -7.69
CA GLY A 32 10.39 17.38 -7.37
C GLY A 32 10.23 17.97 -5.97
N MET A 33 9.73 17.18 -5.03
CA MET A 33 9.51 17.55 -3.63
C MET A 33 10.33 16.66 -2.70
N THR A 34 10.62 17.21 -1.52
CA THR A 34 11.14 16.41 -0.40
C THR A 34 9.98 15.73 0.36
N GLU A 35 10.32 14.66 1.09
CA GLU A 35 9.37 13.96 1.98
C GLU A 35 8.73 14.97 2.97
N GLU A 36 9.56 15.83 3.60
CA GLU A 36 9.08 16.82 4.55
C GLU A 36 8.10 17.83 3.93
N GLU A 37 8.35 18.32 2.72
CA GLU A 37 7.46 19.26 2.03
C GLU A 37 6.11 18.63 1.72
N PHE A 38 6.10 17.40 1.20
CA PHE A 38 4.87 16.70 0.86
C PHE A 38 4.03 16.39 2.10
N TRP A 39 4.63 15.78 3.13
CA TRP A 39 3.90 15.40 4.34
C TRP A 39 3.45 16.62 5.14
N ARG A 40 4.24 17.70 5.15
CA ARG A 40 3.80 18.97 5.75
C ARG A 40 2.57 19.55 5.05
N TYR A 41 2.56 19.56 3.71
CA TYR A 41 1.42 20.02 2.92
C TYR A 41 0.17 19.17 3.21
N SER A 42 0.28 17.85 3.14
CA SER A 42 -0.81 16.92 3.43
C SER A 42 -1.37 17.09 4.84
N ASN A 43 -0.49 17.18 5.85
CA ASN A 43 -0.89 17.36 7.25
C ASN A 43 -1.56 18.71 7.50
N GLN A 44 -1.07 19.79 6.86
CA GLN A 44 -1.72 21.11 6.96
C GLN A 44 -3.11 21.10 6.35
N LEU A 45 -3.26 20.47 5.17
CA LEU A 45 -4.55 20.30 4.52
C LEU A 45 -5.53 19.53 5.40
N GLY A 46 -5.09 18.39 5.96
CA GLY A 46 -5.91 17.60 6.88
C GLY A 46 -6.40 18.42 8.08
N LYS A 47 -5.52 19.19 8.70
CA LYS A 47 -5.87 20.05 9.86
C LYS A 47 -6.82 21.20 9.48
N GLN A 48 -6.55 21.90 8.38
CA GLN A 48 -7.34 23.08 7.96
C GLN A 48 -8.74 22.68 7.49
N GLN A 49 -8.88 21.54 6.85
CA GLN A 49 -10.13 21.06 6.27
C GLN A 49 -10.85 20.02 7.15
N HIS A 50 -10.31 19.70 8.32
CA HIS A 50 -10.82 18.62 9.19
C HIS A 50 -10.97 17.27 8.44
N MET A 51 -10.03 16.97 7.55
CA MET A 51 -10.03 15.75 6.75
C MET A 51 -9.34 14.61 7.51
N ASP A 52 -9.76 13.38 7.21
CA ASP A 52 -8.99 12.17 7.52
C ASP A 52 -7.59 12.27 6.89
N SER A 53 -6.56 11.85 7.62
CA SER A 53 -5.16 12.01 7.19
C SER A 53 -4.85 11.19 5.93
N ILE A 54 -5.51 10.03 5.76
CA ILE A 54 -5.33 9.18 4.59
C ILE A 54 -5.96 9.84 3.37
N LEU A 55 -7.18 10.34 3.49
CA LEU A 55 -7.83 11.11 2.42
C LEU A 55 -7.05 12.38 2.10
N ALA A 56 -6.45 13.04 3.10
CA ALA A 56 -5.66 14.24 2.88
C ALA A 56 -4.42 13.97 2.03
N TYR A 57 -3.65 12.90 2.30
CA TYR A 57 -2.49 12.59 1.46
C TYR A 57 -2.88 12.11 0.07
N MET A 58 -3.95 11.33 -0.07
CA MET A 58 -4.44 10.90 -1.38
C MET A 58 -4.90 12.10 -2.22
N PHE A 59 -5.61 13.05 -1.60
CA PHE A 59 -5.96 14.30 -2.27
C PHE A 59 -4.72 15.10 -2.65
N ALA A 60 -3.72 15.19 -1.76
CA ALA A 60 -2.45 15.88 -2.06
C ALA A 60 -1.74 15.24 -3.28
N MET A 61 -1.73 13.91 -3.38
CA MET A 61 -1.18 13.21 -4.55
C MET A 61 -1.87 13.65 -5.85
N VAL A 62 -3.20 13.66 -5.89
CA VAL A 62 -3.97 14.09 -7.06
C VAL A 62 -3.72 15.56 -7.38
N LYS A 63 -3.88 16.43 -6.37
CA LYS A 63 -3.78 17.88 -6.56
C LYS A 63 -2.39 18.32 -7.04
N ILE A 64 -1.33 17.85 -6.37
CA ILE A 64 0.03 18.28 -6.71
C ILE A 64 0.43 17.70 -8.10
N SER A 65 0.03 16.47 -8.40
CA SER A 65 0.25 15.89 -9.72
C SER A 65 -0.41 16.71 -10.82
N HIS A 66 -1.66 17.11 -10.61
CA HIS A 66 -2.39 17.99 -11.53
C HIS A 66 -1.72 19.36 -11.69
N ASP A 67 -1.41 20.04 -10.56
CA ASP A 67 -0.81 21.38 -10.56
C ASP A 67 0.56 21.42 -11.25
N LYS A 68 1.30 20.31 -11.19
CA LYS A 68 2.63 20.16 -11.82
C LYS A 68 2.58 19.53 -13.23
N ASN A 69 1.39 19.21 -13.74
CA ASN A 69 1.20 18.49 -15.01
C ASN A 69 1.96 17.13 -15.06
N ILE A 70 2.04 16.43 -13.93
CA ILE A 70 2.64 15.10 -13.81
C ILE A 70 1.51 14.09 -13.71
N PRO A 71 1.30 13.21 -14.71
CA PRO A 71 0.18 12.27 -14.69
C PRO A 71 0.27 11.27 -13.54
N LEU A 72 -0.79 11.17 -12.74
CA LEU A 72 -0.91 10.18 -11.67
C LEU A 72 -1.49 8.87 -12.25
N GLN A 73 -0.68 8.16 -13.06
CA GLN A 73 -1.14 6.96 -13.76
C GLN A 73 -0.94 5.70 -12.93
N ARG A 74 -1.93 4.79 -13.02
CA ARG A 74 -1.86 3.48 -12.36
C ARG A 74 -0.58 2.72 -12.71
N LYS A 75 -0.24 2.67 -14.00
CA LYS A 75 0.97 1.97 -14.47
C LYS A 75 2.25 2.54 -13.83
N THR A 76 2.33 3.87 -13.73
CA THR A 76 3.48 4.54 -13.12
C THR A 76 3.61 4.21 -11.63
N LEU A 77 2.47 4.21 -10.91
CA LEU A 77 2.47 3.83 -9.48
C LEU A 77 2.90 2.36 -9.30
N VAL A 78 2.43 1.44 -10.14
CA VAL A 78 2.89 0.04 -10.11
C VAL A 78 4.39 -0.05 -10.40
N ASP A 79 4.89 0.65 -11.41
CA ASP A 79 6.33 0.65 -11.73
C ASP A 79 7.19 1.19 -10.57
N MET A 80 6.70 2.16 -9.81
CA MET A 80 7.36 2.71 -8.62
C MET A 80 7.55 1.67 -7.50
N GLY A 81 6.69 0.66 -7.45
CA GLY A 81 6.82 -0.44 -6.49
C GLY A 81 8.14 -1.21 -6.59
N LYS A 82 8.79 -1.20 -7.77
CA LYS A 82 10.09 -1.83 -7.98
C LYS A 82 11.23 -1.19 -7.17
N ASN A 83 11.06 0.07 -6.78
CA ASN A 83 12.06 0.85 -6.02
C ASN A 83 11.83 0.79 -4.51
N VAL A 84 10.79 0.10 -4.05
CA VAL A 84 10.52 -0.06 -2.62
C VAL A 84 11.57 -0.96 -1.99
N GLU A 85 12.25 -0.43 -0.97
CA GLU A 85 13.28 -1.14 -0.22
C GLU A 85 12.65 -1.91 0.95
N LEU A 86 12.76 -3.23 0.89
CA LEU A 86 12.26 -4.11 1.94
C LEU A 86 13.26 -4.24 3.08
N PHE A 87 12.78 -4.47 4.30
CA PHE A 87 13.65 -4.88 5.40
C PHE A 87 14.35 -6.20 5.08
N SER A 88 15.56 -6.36 5.60
CA SER A 88 16.33 -7.60 5.45
C SER A 88 15.54 -8.80 5.98
N GLY A 89 15.52 -9.88 5.20
CA GLY A 89 14.82 -11.12 5.52
C GLY A 89 13.33 -11.15 5.21
N VAL A 90 12.73 -10.04 4.77
CA VAL A 90 11.29 -10.01 4.43
C VAL A 90 10.98 -10.90 3.23
N TYR A 91 11.83 -10.89 2.20
CA TYR A 91 11.59 -11.69 1.00
C TYR A 91 11.59 -13.19 1.32
N GLU A 92 12.56 -13.64 2.12
CA GLU A 92 12.71 -15.05 2.51
C GLU A 92 11.69 -15.50 3.56
N TRP A 93 11.09 -14.55 4.29
CA TRP A 93 10.10 -14.83 5.31
C TRP A 93 8.91 -15.62 4.77
N PHE A 94 8.38 -15.24 3.62
CA PHE A 94 7.18 -15.84 3.05
C PHE A 94 7.37 -17.32 2.75
N ASP A 95 8.48 -17.69 2.14
CA ASP A 95 8.79 -19.10 1.87
C ASP A 95 9.06 -19.86 3.17
N ARG A 96 9.81 -19.27 4.11
CA ARG A 96 10.13 -19.91 5.39
C ARG A 96 8.89 -20.24 6.19
N ILE A 97 7.97 -19.29 6.38
CA ILE A 97 6.76 -19.51 7.19
C ILE A 97 5.78 -20.45 6.49
N THR A 98 5.69 -20.39 5.16
CA THR A 98 4.88 -21.31 4.37
C THR A 98 5.40 -22.75 4.50
N GLN A 99 6.71 -22.97 4.40
CA GLN A 99 7.31 -24.30 4.59
C GLN A 99 7.16 -24.79 6.03
N PHE A 100 7.25 -23.90 7.01
CA PHE A 100 6.99 -24.24 8.39
C PHE A 100 5.55 -24.72 8.61
N GLY A 101 4.56 -23.99 8.05
CA GLY A 101 3.15 -24.41 8.10
C GLY A 101 2.93 -25.79 7.51
N LYS A 102 3.51 -26.06 6.33
CA LYS A 102 3.42 -27.39 5.67
C LYS A 102 3.90 -28.54 6.55
N LYS A 103 4.94 -28.32 7.35
CA LYS A 103 5.46 -29.32 8.29
C LYS A 103 4.43 -29.79 9.32
N TYR A 104 3.46 -28.91 9.65
CA TYR A 104 2.43 -29.16 10.66
C TYR A 104 1.03 -29.31 10.05
N ASN A 105 0.96 -29.56 8.75
CA ASN A 105 -0.30 -29.67 7.99
C ASN A 105 -1.19 -28.42 8.14
N VAL A 106 -0.57 -27.24 8.10
CA VAL A 106 -1.23 -25.94 8.15
C VAL A 106 -1.01 -25.21 6.84
N LEU A 107 -2.08 -24.69 6.25
CA LEU A 107 -2.01 -23.78 5.11
C LEU A 107 -1.78 -22.35 5.62
N VAL A 108 -0.68 -21.73 5.19
CA VAL A 108 -0.39 -20.33 5.52
C VAL A 108 -0.80 -19.46 4.35
N GLU A 109 -1.61 -18.45 4.62
CA GLU A 109 -2.04 -17.46 3.64
C GLU A 109 -1.56 -16.06 4.09
N HIS A 110 -1.14 -15.24 3.12
CA HIS A 110 -0.58 -13.92 3.37
C HIS A 110 -1.50 -12.84 2.83
N TYR A 111 -1.74 -11.81 3.63
CA TYR A 111 -2.61 -10.68 3.31
C TYR A 111 -1.94 -9.37 3.70
N VAL A 112 -2.18 -8.30 2.95
CA VAL A 112 -1.80 -6.94 3.33
C VAL A 112 -3.02 -6.13 3.71
N ILE A 113 -2.95 -5.38 4.81
CA ILE A 113 -3.92 -4.36 5.20
C ILE A 113 -3.12 -3.08 5.49
N SER A 114 -3.02 -2.19 4.50
CA SER A 114 -2.12 -1.03 4.53
C SER A 114 -2.86 0.28 4.25
N SER A 115 -2.42 1.35 4.88
CA SER A 115 -2.83 2.72 4.56
C SER A 115 -2.05 3.32 3.37
N GLY A 116 -1.10 2.58 2.81
CA GLY A 116 -0.37 2.96 1.59
C GLY A 116 -1.15 2.63 0.31
N MET A 117 -0.51 2.84 -0.84
CA MET A 117 -1.12 2.67 -2.16
C MET A 117 -1.01 1.23 -2.67
N LYS A 118 -2.16 0.64 -2.99
CA LYS A 118 -2.26 -0.72 -3.53
C LYS A 118 -1.41 -0.93 -4.77
N GLU A 119 -1.43 0.03 -5.68
CA GLU A 119 -0.70 -0.02 -6.93
C GLU A 119 0.82 -0.14 -6.71
N ILE A 120 1.35 0.61 -5.74
CA ILE A 120 2.77 0.52 -5.39
C ILE A 120 3.09 -0.85 -4.78
N ILE A 121 2.24 -1.37 -3.89
CA ILE A 121 2.42 -2.70 -3.31
C ILE A 121 2.38 -3.78 -4.39
N GLU A 122 1.46 -3.71 -5.34
CA GLU A 122 1.35 -4.63 -6.48
C GLU A 122 2.62 -4.67 -7.34
N GLY A 123 3.36 -3.57 -7.40
CA GLY A 123 4.63 -3.45 -8.14
C GLY A 123 5.85 -4.02 -7.42
N THR A 124 5.75 -4.36 -6.14
CA THR A 124 6.87 -4.85 -5.35
C THR A 124 7.21 -6.32 -5.67
N SER A 125 8.45 -6.71 -5.39
CA SER A 125 8.92 -8.08 -5.59
C SER A 125 8.19 -9.13 -4.74
N ILE A 126 7.55 -8.70 -3.64
CA ILE A 126 6.83 -9.59 -2.70
C ILE A 126 5.32 -9.65 -2.98
N SER A 127 4.80 -8.86 -3.90
CA SER A 127 3.35 -8.83 -4.21
C SER A 127 2.78 -10.20 -4.55
N LYS A 128 3.57 -11.04 -5.22
CA LYS A 128 3.22 -12.42 -5.62
C LYS A 128 2.91 -13.36 -4.46
N PHE A 129 3.33 -13.04 -3.25
CA PHE A 129 3.07 -13.87 -2.06
C PHE A 129 1.72 -13.59 -1.43
N PHE A 130 1.10 -12.43 -1.71
CA PHE A 130 -0.16 -12.04 -1.09
C PHE A 130 -1.35 -12.64 -1.81
N LYS A 131 -2.23 -13.30 -1.06
CA LYS A 131 -3.53 -13.78 -1.54
C LYS A 131 -4.46 -12.60 -1.84
N SER A 132 -4.40 -11.54 -1.02
CA SER A 132 -5.10 -10.28 -1.27
C SER A 132 -4.37 -9.10 -0.65
N ILE A 133 -4.51 -7.93 -1.29
CA ILE A 133 -3.98 -6.65 -0.85
C ILE A 133 -5.15 -5.70 -0.62
N PHE A 134 -5.39 -5.36 0.65
CA PHE A 134 -6.35 -4.34 1.07
C PHE A 134 -5.57 -3.06 1.39
N ALA A 135 -5.65 -2.09 0.51
CA ALA A 135 -4.90 -0.83 0.63
C ALA A 135 -5.66 0.31 -0.04
N CYS A 136 -5.15 1.53 0.11
CA CYS A 136 -5.73 2.69 -0.56
C CYS A 136 -5.59 2.53 -2.08
N GLU A 137 -6.61 2.94 -2.82
CA GLU A 137 -6.69 2.78 -4.27
C GLU A 137 -7.37 4.00 -4.89
N PHE A 138 -6.91 4.44 -6.06
CA PHE A 138 -7.57 5.50 -6.81
C PHE A 138 -8.64 4.96 -7.76
N LEU A 139 -9.66 5.79 -8.01
CA LEU A 139 -10.48 5.69 -9.20
C LEU A 139 -9.69 6.34 -10.36
N TYR A 140 -9.64 5.66 -11.48
CA TYR A 140 -8.94 6.12 -12.68
C TYR A 140 -9.92 6.54 -13.76
N ASP A 141 -9.57 7.60 -14.49
CA ASP A 141 -10.30 8.01 -15.68
C ASP A 141 -10.00 7.08 -16.89
N GLU A 142 -10.60 7.37 -18.03
CA GLU A 142 -10.41 6.62 -19.28
C GLU A 142 -8.97 6.67 -19.83
N ASN A 143 -8.18 7.66 -19.39
CA ASN A 143 -6.77 7.82 -19.75
C ASN A 143 -5.84 7.14 -18.73
N GLY A 144 -6.39 6.53 -17.67
CA GLY A 144 -5.65 5.87 -16.61
C GLY A 144 -5.07 6.81 -15.55
N ASN A 145 -5.55 8.05 -15.47
CA ASN A 145 -5.14 9.01 -14.44
C ASN A 145 -6.00 8.86 -13.19
N GLY A 146 -5.35 8.81 -12.03
CA GLY A 146 -6.03 8.80 -10.73
C GLY A 146 -6.72 10.12 -10.46
N ILE A 147 -8.03 10.08 -10.27
CA ILE A 147 -8.88 11.28 -10.12
C ILE A 147 -9.52 11.41 -8.74
N TRP A 148 -9.74 10.30 -8.05
CA TRP A 148 -10.42 10.28 -6.77
C TRP A 148 -10.05 9.06 -5.94
N PRO A 149 -10.03 9.15 -4.58
CA PRO A 149 -9.91 7.96 -3.73
C PRO A 149 -11.09 7.00 -3.95
N LYS A 150 -10.78 5.78 -4.41
CA LYS A 150 -11.76 4.70 -4.57
C LYS A 150 -11.92 3.90 -3.28
N THR A 151 -10.81 3.67 -2.61
CA THR A 151 -10.75 2.97 -1.32
C THR A 151 -9.74 3.67 -0.43
N ASP A 152 -10.13 3.93 0.82
CA ASP A 152 -9.23 4.34 1.87
C ASP A 152 -9.10 3.23 2.92
N VAL A 153 -7.93 3.11 3.49
CA VAL A 153 -7.64 2.22 4.62
C VAL A 153 -6.98 3.05 5.71
N ASN A 154 -7.69 3.27 6.80
CA ASN A 154 -7.24 4.06 7.93
C ASN A 154 -7.28 3.28 9.26
N TYR A 155 -6.89 3.90 10.36
CA TYR A 155 -6.82 3.23 11.66
C TYR A 155 -8.14 2.62 12.12
N THR A 156 -9.26 3.26 11.78
CA THR A 156 -10.59 2.85 12.23
C THR A 156 -11.13 1.70 11.41
N ASN A 157 -10.84 1.68 10.10
CA ASN A 157 -11.43 0.69 9.21
C ASN A 157 -10.52 -0.52 8.90
N LYS A 158 -9.24 -0.53 9.34
CA LYS A 158 -8.36 -1.71 9.18
C LYS A 158 -8.99 -3.00 9.69
N THR A 159 -9.70 -2.96 10.82
CA THR A 159 -10.39 -4.13 11.39
C THR A 159 -11.50 -4.67 10.51
N HIS A 160 -12.16 -3.86 9.68
CA HIS A 160 -13.18 -4.31 8.74
C HIS A 160 -12.62 -5.28 7.70
N PHE A 161 -11.36 -5.08 7.30
CA PHE A 161 -10.70 -5.96 6.32
C PHE A 161 -10.36 -7.33 6.92
N VAL A 162 -10.12 -7.41 8.24
CA VAL A 162 -9.93 -8.69 8.93
C VAL A 162 -11.18 -9.57 8.78
N TYR A 163 -12.39 -9.00 8.90
CA TYR A 163 -13.64 -9.74 8.70
C TYR A 163 -13.88 -10.21 7.26
N ARG A 164 -13.19 -9.62 6.27
CA ARG A 164 -13.29 -10.05 4.86
C ARG A 164 -12.37 -11.21 4.53
N ILE A 165 -11.45 -11.55 5.42
CA ILE A 165 -10.47 -12.62 5.25
C ILE A 165 -11.01 -13.94 5.81
N ASN A 166 -11.93 -13.88 6.76
CA ASN A 166 -12.56 -15.05 7.38
C ASN A 166 -13.62 -15.70 6.47
#